data_04e0a0c0006846d26898ea6400fa69b2
#
_entry.id   04e0a0c0006846d26898ea6400fa69b2
#
_cell.length_a   1.000
_cell.length_b   1.000
_cell.length_c   1.000
_cell.angle_alpha   90.00
_cell.angle_beta   90.00
_cell.angle_gamma   90.00
#
_symmetry.space_group_name_H-M   'P 1'
#
loop_
_entity.id
_entity.type
_entity.pdbx_description
1 polymer ?
#
loop_
_entity_poly.entity_id
_entity_poly.type
_entity_poly.pdbx_seq_one_letter_code
_entity_poly.pdbx_strand_id
1 'polypeptide(L)'
;MNEMLFFLNKHIEITKTVFWIPDKHYFTRAIEILEKTSIKNVLIISLRDGDKIKQLVQEYKNHHKMENWNLEYANVDDFFGESEENWALCVEQVEPEFLIEAIKWNPKYFLADIFETYLGAFKLWELFRKSTSYIQIKTIRKKKEPQVLYWEKEVDNDVELSVIFPMYNVASYLDHCIESVIKWKAPYVEFLFVNDGSPDNSRELVLKWAQKDSRVKLLDKENGGCASARQYGLERARGKYIGFIDPDDFIDESMFRKLLRAAMTGSYDVSYCGYNEYYENTKKTNRVEDVLGWPYCDGTTDQRKIWDLIIHCRVAIWRGIYKKAFLEKNQIHFYTDLRRFDDLPFKIEIFAAAQSIVTVQDYLYYYRLERPGQDVSANDERLYVHFDIFKYLDKSIGEKRNQILNDCLQLSKIQTHLYALKKIKSEYKKTYLKKAQLDLDVMRDGSRTYKLALKHLGEENAKLYKAIMENNVGMFE
;
A
#
# COMPACT_ATOMS: atom_id res chain seq x y z
N MET A 1 18.02 4.32 -21.01
CA MET A 1 19.17 5.08 -21.58
C MET A 1 19.06 6.59 -21.33
N ASN A 2 18.02 7.27 -21.82
CA ASN A 2 17.89 8.73 -21.63
C ASN A 2 17.81 9.19 -20.18
N GLU A 3 17.25 8.40 -19.30
CA GLU A 3 17.06 8.72 -17.86
C GLU A 3 18.36 8.55 -17.05
N MET A 4 19.12 7.50 -17.33
CA MET A 4 20.44 7.30 -16.75
C MET A 4 21.39 8.43 -17.17
N LEU A 5 21.38 8.80 -18.44
CA LEU A 5 22.07 9.96 -18.98
C LEU A 5 21.66 11.27 -18.30
N PHE A 6 20.35 11.49 -18.14
CA PHE A 6 19.84 12.69 -17.48
C PHE A 6 20.32 12.77 -16.03
N PHE A 7 20.27 11.63 -15.31
CA PHE A 7 20.75 11.56 -13.93
C PHE A 7 22.24 11.85 -13.83
N LEU A 8 23.08 11.14 -14.60
CA LEU A 8 24.54 11.30 -14.56
C LEU A 8 24.98 12.73 -14.92
N ASN A 9 24.30 13.39 -15.85
CA ASN A 9 24.58 14.78 -16.20
C ASN A 9 24.08 15.79 -15.17
N LYS A 10 23.09 15.44 -14.36
CA LYS A 10 22.58 16.30 -13.30
C LYS A 10 23.48 16.31 -12.05
N HIS A 11 24.12 15.18 -11.76
CA HIS A 11 24.94 14.98 -10.56
C HIS A 11 26.42 15.13 -10.90
N ILE A 12 26.88 16.39 -11.08
CA ILE A 12 28.25 16.74 -11.44
C ILE A 12 29.26 16.38 -10.35
N GLU A 13 28.82 16.08 -9.15
CA GLU A 13 29.65 15.61 -8.04
C GLU A 13 30.10 14.15 -8.17
N ILE A 14 29.59 13.41 -9.15
CA ILE A 14 30.00 12.03 -9.41
C ILE A 14 31.41 12.06 -10.01
N THR A 15 32.39 11.57 -9.27
CA THR A 15 33.80 11.55 -9.67
C THR A 15 34.17 10.30 -10.46
N LYS A 16 33.48 9.19 -10.24
CA LYS A 16 33.70 7.90 -10.90
C LYS A 16 32.37 7.18 -11.14
N THR A 17 32.28 6.49 -12.26
CA THR A 17 31.15 5.63 -12.57
C THR A 17 31.64 4.21 -12.84
N VAL A 18 30.99 3.24 -12.16
CA VAL A 18 31.24 1.82 -12.38
C VAL A 18 30.07 1.27 -13.19
N PHE A 19 30.34 0.73 -14.37
CA PHE A 19 29.36 0.02 -15.17
C PHE A 19 29.54 -1.48 -14.98
N TRP A 20 28.53 -2.09 -14.40
CA TRP A 20 28.40 -3.54 -14.35
C TRP A 20 27.56 -4.01 -15.52
N ILE A 21 28.16 -4.77 -16.41
CA ILE A 21 27.51 -5.31 -17.59
C ILE A 21 27.45 -6.84 -17.53
N PRO A 22 26.31 -7.46 -17.90
CA PRO A 22 26.15 -8.94 -17.84
C PRO A 22 27.12 -9.67 -18.78
N ASP A 23 27.31 -9.12 -19.97
CA ASP A 23 28.17 -9.68 -21.02
C ASP A 23 28.61 -8.62 -22.03
N LYS A 24 29.39 -9.04 -23.03
CA LYS A 24 29.94 -8.17 -24.09
C LYS A 24 28.90 -7.41 -24.93
N HIS A 25 27.65 -7.89 -25.02
CA HIS A 25 26.62 -7.24 -25.83
C HIS A 25 26.17 -5.91 -25.22
N TYR A 26 26.34 -5.73 -23.91
CA TYR A 26 26.02 -4.49 -23.22
C TYR A 26 27.16 -3.47 -23.22
N PHE A 27 28.36 -3.86 -23.65
CA PHE A 27 29.52 -2.95 -23.71
C PHE A 27 29.26 -1.74 -24.62
N THR A 28 28.75 -1.95 -25.83
CA THR A 28 28.47 -0.86 -26.79
C THR A 28 27.46 0.12 -26.19
N ARG A 29 26.44 -0.39 -25.49
CA ARG A 29 25.41 0.44 -24.84
C ARG A 29 25.97 1.25 -23.67
N ALA A 30 26.86 0.68 -22.87
CA ALA A 30 27.55 1.40 -21.81
C ALA A 30 28.40 2.55 -22.39
N ILE A 31 29.12 2.29 -23.47
CA ILE A 31 29.92 3.30 -24.18
C ILE A 31 29.04 4.43 -24.74
N GLU A 32 27.89 4.13 -25.38
CA GLU A 32 26.95 5.13 -25.89
C GLU A 32 26.40 6.05 -24.78
N ILE A 33 26.24 5.51 -23.58
CA ILE A 33 25.84 6.31 -22.41
C ILE A 33 26.99 7.24 -22.01
N LEU A 34 28.19 6.70 -21.93
CA LEU A 34 29.39 7.43 -21.49
C LEU A 34 29.76 8.58 -22.40
N GLU A 35 29.71 8.36 -23.72
CA GLU A 35 30.01 9.40 -24.72
C GLU A 35 29.12 10.64 -24.61
N LYS A 36 27.95 10.47 -23.98
CA LYS A 36 26.94 11.54 -23.78
C LYS A 36 26.99 12.16 -22.39
N THR A 37 27.94 11.76 -21.55
CA THR A 37 28.09 12.28 -20.17
C THR A 37 29.36 13.10 -20.00
N SER A 38 29.42 13.89 -18.94
CA SER A 38 30.61 14.63 -18.52
C SER A 38 31.55 13.83 -17.61
N ILE A 39 31.28 12.55 -17.38
CA ILE A 39 32.04 11.68 -16.47
C ILE A 39 33.39 11.32 -17.11
N LYS A 40 34.46 11.43 -16.33
CA LYS A 40 35.84 11.22 -16.81
C LYS A 40 36.46 9.89 -16.40
N ASN A 41 36.06 9.36 -15.23
CA ASN A 41 36.59 8.09 -14.72
C ASN A 41 35.53 7.01 -14.78
N VAL A 42 35.81 5.96 -15.54
CA VAL A 42 34.87 4.88 -15.77
C VAL A 42 35.56 3.53 -15.60
N LEU A 43 34.96 2.67 -14.81
CA LEU A 43 35.37 1.30 -14.66
C LEU A 43 34.24 0.38 -15.16
N ILE A 44 34.59 -0.53 -16.07
CA ILE A 44 33.66 -1.58 -16.53
C ILE A 44 34.01 -2.88 -15.82
N ILE A 45 33.02 -3.52 -15.24
CA ILE A 45 33.15 -4.83 -14.63
C ILE A 45 32.10 -5.79 -15.22
N SER A 46 32.46 -7.06 -15.33
CA SER A 46 31.56 -8.08 -15.84
C SER A 46 31.84 -9.44 -15.23
N LEU A 47 30.79 -10.27 -15.16
CA LEU A 47 30.87 -11.66 -14.69
C LEU A 47 31.10 -12.66 -15.79
N ARG A 48 30.68 -12.33 -17.01
CA ARG A 48 30.78 -13.20 -18.18
C ARG A 48 31.61 -12.49 -19.24
N ASP A 49 32.25 -13.27 -20.08
CA ASP A 49 33.05 -12.77 -21.22
C ASP A 49 34.17 -11.77 -20.82
N GLY A 50 34.71 -11.85 -19.60
CA GLY A 50 35.67 -10.90 -19.05
C GLY A 50 36.87 -10.60 -19.99
N ASP A 51 37.50 -11.64 -20.58
CA ASP A 51 38.61 -11.48 -21.53
C ASP A 51 38.16 -10.73 -22.80
N LYS A 52 36.99 -11.02 -23.32
CA LYS A 52 36.43 -10.33 -24.48
C LYS A 52 36.13 -8.88 -24.19
N ILE A 53 35.57 -8.58 -23.03
CA ILE A 53 35.27 -7.20 -22.61
C ILE A 53 36.54 -6.43 -22.38
N LYS A 54 37.55 -7.04 -21.75
CA LYS A 54 38.89 -6.46 -21.61
C LYS A 54 39.52 -6.10 -22.97
N GLN A 55 39.36 -7.01 -23.94
CA GLN A 55 39.80 -6.76 -25.32
C GLN A 55 39.00 -5.60 -25.94
N LEU A 56 37.71 -5.54 -25.81
CA LEU A 56 36.87 -4.45 -26.33
C LEU A 56 37.22 -3.09 -25.68
N VAL A 57 37.48 -3.07 -24.39
CA VAL A 57 37.97 -1.85 -23.70
C VAL A 57 39.30 -1.39 -24.31
N GLN A 58 40.23 -2.32 -24.56
CA GLN A 58 41.52 -1.99 -25.13
C GLN A 58 41.42 -1.54 -26.60
N GLU A 59 40.60 -2.21 -27.41
CA GLU A 59 40.31 -1.81 -28.78
C GLU A 59 39.68 -0.42 -28.85
N TYR A 60 38.71 -0.14 -27.97
CA TYR A 60 38.07 1.17 -27.87
C TYR A 60 39.10 2.28 -27.53
N LYS A 61 39.97 2.03 -26.53
CA LYS A 61 41.04 2.94 -26.16
C LYS A 61 41.99 3.24 -27.33
N ASN A 62 42.30 2.24 -28.14
CA ASN A 62 43.25 2.37 -29.27
C ASN A 62 42.66 3.15 -30.46
N HIS A 63 41.37 3.09 -30.67
CA HIS A 63 40.67 3.71 -31.80
C HIS A 63 40.15 5.13 -31.50
N HIS A 64 39.93 5.46 -30.23
CA HIS A 64 39.44 6.77 -29.81
C HIS A 64 40.55 7.49 -29.03
N LYS A 65 40.96 8.66 -29.50
CA LYS A 65 41.87 9.53 -28.74
C LYS A 65 41.16 10.00 -27.47
N MET A 66 41.31 9.23 -26.38
CA MET A 66 40.70 9.46 -25.09
C MET A 66 41.43 10.55 -24.31
N GLU A 67 41.40 11.79 -24.82
CA GLU A 67 42.07 12.92 -24.14
C GLU A 67 41.40 13.33 -22.84
N ASN A 68 40.15 12.87 -22.62
CA ASN A 68 39.31 13.37 -21.54
C ASN A 68 38.70 12.31 -20.60
N TRP A 69 38.87 11.00 -20.85
CA TRP A 69 38.35 9.98 -19.94
C TRP A 69 39.38 8.87 -19.66
N ASN A 70 39.25 8.34 -18.43
CA ASN A 70 39.93 7.13 -18.04
C ASN A 70 38.93 5.98 -18.05
N LEU A 71 39.04 5.05 -19.00
CA LEU A 71 38.21 3.85 -19.12
C LEU A 71 39.05 2.63 -18.70
N GLU A 72 38.63 1.91 -17.71
CA GLU A 72 39.29 0.74 -17.17
C GLU A 72 38.36 -0.47 -17.16
N TYR A 73 38.94 -1.67 -17.12
CA TYR A 73 38.23 -2.91 -16.88
C TYR A 73 38.84 -3.64 -15.69
N ALA A 74 38.02 -4.19 -14.83
CA ALA A 74 38.40 -5.11 -13.77
C ALA A 74 37.50 -6.33 -13.76
N ASN A 75 38.01 -7.47 -13.30
CA ASN A 75 37.15 -8.61 -12.97
C ASN A 75 36.33 -8.29 -11.75
N VAL A 76 35.10 -8.82 -11.68
CA VAL A 76 34.23 -8.63 -10.53
C VAL A 76 34.89 -9.14 -9.24
N ASP A 77 35.63 -10.24 -9.33
CA ASP A 77 36.33 -10.85 -8.19
C ASP A 77 37.49 -10.00 -7.66
N ASP A 78 38.03 -9.12 -8.48
CA ASP A 78 39.13 -8.21 -8.14
C ASP A 78 38.63 -6.83 -7.68
N PHE A 79 37.34 -6.57 -7.79
CA PHE A 79 36.75 -5.30 -7.38
C PHE A 79 36.29 -5.31 -5.93
N PHE A 80 37.03 -4.64 -5.06
CA PHE A 80 36.79 -4.58 -3.62
C PHE A 80 36.00 -3.35 -3.15
N GLY A 81 35.34 -2.65 -4.06
CA GLY A 81 34.67 -1.40 -3.76
C GLY A 81 35.62 -0.23 -3.54
N GLU A 82 35.14 0.95 -3.67
CA GLU A 82 35.94 2.16 -3.52
C GLU A 82 35.60 2.91 -2.25
N SER A 83 36.61 3.46 -1.58
CA SER A 83 36.46 4.30 -0.39
C SER A 83 36.07 5.75 -0.72
N GLU A 84 35.98 6.12 -2.01
CA GLU A 84 35.64 7.47 -2.43
C GLU A 84 34.14 7.76 -2.25
N GLU A 85 33.83 8.93 -1.71
CA GLU A 85 32.45 9.28 -1.29
C GLU A 85 31.47 9.54 -2.45
N ASN A 86 31.92 9.77 -3.68
CA ASN A 86 31.09 10.31 -4.77
C ASN A 86 31.13 9.46 -6.04
N TRP A 87 30.91 8.16 -5.96
CA TRP A 87 30.82 7.31 -7.12
C TRP A 87 29.42 6.71 -7.35
N ALA A 88 29.11 6.41 -8.60
CA ALA A 88 27.87 5.81 -8.99
C ALA A 88 28.08 4.40 -9.57
N LEU A 89 27.24 3.46 -9.18
CA LEU A 89 27.16 2.13 -9.77
C LEU A 89 25.99 2.07 -10.74
N CYS A 90 26.28 1.81 -12.01
CA CYS A 90 25.28 1.60 -13.06
C CYS A 90 25.23 0.12 -13.41
N VAL A 91 24.05 -0.48 -13.31
CA VAL A 91 23.86 -1.91 -13.53
C VAL A 91 22.83 -2.12 -14.63
N GLU A 92 23.19 -2.90 -15.64
CA GLU A 92 22.27 -3.34 -16.69
C GLU A 92 21.89 -4.80 -16.52
N GLN A 93 20.61 -5.13 -16.65
CA GLN A 93 20.03 -6.48 -16.50
C GLN A 93 20.49 -7.25 -15.26
N VAL A 94 19.90 -6.89 -14.13
CA VAL A 94 20.34 -7.38 -12.83
C VAL A 94 19.75 -8.73 -12.49
N GLU A 95 20.60 -9.72 -12.22
CA GLU A 95 20.20 -10.93 -11.49
C GLU A 95 20.32 -10.68 -9.97
N PRO A 96 19.35 -11.12 -9.16
CA PRO A 96 19.26 -10.77 -7.72
C PRO A 96 20.49 -11.15 -6.89
N GLU A 97 21.20 -12.20 -7.30
CA GLU A 97 22.36 -12.71 -6.57
C GLU A 97 23.56 -11.76 -6.61
N PHE A 98 23.73 -11.01 -7.69
CA PHE A 98 24.82 -10.05 -7.85
C PHE A 98 24.62 -8.74 -7.09
N LEU A 99 23.37 -8.44 -6.74
CA LEU A 99 23.08 -7.24 -6.00
C LEU A 99 23.55 -7.28 -4.57
N ILE A 100 23.62 -8.48 -3.98
CA ILE A 100 24.16 -8.69 -2.64
C ILE A 100 25.65 -8.28 -2.60
N GLU A 101 26.39 -8.59 -3.64
CA GLU A 101 27.81 -8.17 -3.76
C GLU A 101 27.93 -6.69 -4.05
N ALA A 102 27.15 -6.15 -4.98
CA ALA A 102 27.15 -4.73 -5.33
C ALA A 102 26.87 -3.81 -4.13
N ILE A 103 26.00 -4.25 -3.20
CA ILE A 103 25.70 -3.52 -1.97
C ILE A 103 26.92 -3.42 -1.04
N LYS A 104 27.76 -4.43 -1.01
CA LYS A 104 28.99 -4.44 -0.21
C LYS A 104 30.00 -3.38 -0.66
N TRP A 105 29.91 -2.95 -1.91
CA TRP A 105 30.79 -1.91 -2.48
C TRP A 105 30.39 -0.50 -2.07
N ASN A 106 29.24 -0.33 -1.42
CA ASN A 106 28.81 0.94 -0.81
C ASN A 106 28.81 2.18 -1.73
N PRO A 107 28.28 2.12 -2.98
CA PRO A 107 28.25 3.29 -3.86
C PRO A 107 27.34 4.38 -3.26
N LYS A 108 27.63 5.66 -3.54
CA LYS A 108 26.75 6.77 -3.15
C LYS A 108 25.46 6.75 -3.97
N TYR A 109 25.55 6.42 -5.25
CA TYR A 109 24.42 6.35 -6.17
C TYR A 109 24.38 4.98 -6.82
N PHE A 110 23.19 4.44 -6.91
CA PHE A 110 22.94 3.17 -7.59
C PHE A 110 21.87 3.35 -8.65
N LEU A 111 22.19 3.03 -9.91
CA LEU A 111 21.28 3.09 -11.03
C LEU A 111 21.15 1.70 -11.64
N ALA A 112 19.94 1.19 -11.74
CA ALA A 112 19.67 -0.09 -12.39
C ALA A 112 18.66 0.07 -13.51
N ASP A 113 19.02 -0.41 -14.69
CA ASP A 113 18.10 -0.58 -15.82
C ASP A 113 17.46 -1.97 -15.70
N ILE A 114 16.19 -2.01 -15.40
CA ILE A 114 15.46 -3.25 -15.16
C ILE A 114 14.57 -3.53 -16.36
N PHE A 115 14.99 -4.50 -17.15
CA PHE A 115 14.30 -4.86 -18.40
C PHE A 115 13.08 -5.75 -18.21
N GLU A 116 12.97 -6.49 -17.10
CA GLU A 116 11.86 -7.39 -16.87
C GLU A 116 11.38 -7.40 -15.42
N THR A 117 10.07 -7.33 -15.32
CA THR A 117 9.22 -7.57 -14.16
C THR A 117 9.46 -6.70 -12.92
N TYR A 118 8.38 -6.12 -12.45
CA TYR A 118 8.21 -5.48 -11.14
C TYR A 118 8.83 -6.26 -9.96
N LEU A 119 9.11 -7.56 -10.15
CA LEU A 119 9.69 -8.44 -9.14
C LEU A 119 11.16 -8.11 -8.86
N GLY A 120 11.93 -7.80 -9.90
CA GLY A 120 13.35 -7.47 -9.78
C GLY A 120 13.58 -6.15 -9.05
N ALA A 121 12.82 -5.11 -9.43
CA ALA A 121 12.93 -3.78 -8.84
C ALA A 121 12.66 -3.75 -7.33
N PHE A 122 11.65 -4.50 -6.88
CA PHE A 122 11.32 -4.56 -5.46
C PHE A 122 12.30 -5.43 -4.67
N LYS A 123 12.77 -6.54 -5.22
CA LYS A 123 13.84 -7.34 -4.59
C LYS A 123 15.11 -6.53 -4.42
N LEU A 124 15.47 -5.72 -5.40
CA LEU A 124 16.57 -4.77 -5.33
C LEU A 124 16.38 -3.79 -4.19
N TRP A 125 15.23 -3.11 -4.17
CA TRP A 125 14.89 -2.16 -3.15
C TRP A 125 14.91 -2.81 -1.75
N GLU A 126 14.33 -4.01 -1.59
CA GLU A 126 14.34 -4.73 -0.33
C GLU A 126 15.76 -5.11 0.14
N LEU A 127 16.63 -5.51 -0.79
CA LEU A 127 18.04 -5.79 -0.51
C LEU A 127 18.79 -4.54 -0.07
N PHE A 128 18.62 -3.42 -0.79
CA PHE A 128 19.25 -2.14 -0.43
C PHE A 128 18.81 -1.65 0.94
N ARG A 129 17.53 -1.78 1.26
CA ARG A 129 17.01 -1.40 2.58
C ARG A 129 17.52 -2.28 3.71
N LYS A 130 17.70 -3.56 3.47
CA LYS A 130 18.28 -4.49 4.47
C LYS A 130 19.75 -4.21 4.74
N SER A 131 20.48 -3.67 3.78
CA SER A 131 21.93 -3.47 3.90
C SER A 131 22.36 -2.16 4.52
N THR A 132 21.45 -1.27 4.87
CA THR A 132 21.59 -0.16 5.84
C THR A 132 21.33 1.28 5.43
N SER A 133 21.42 1.74 4.20
CA SER A 133 21.53 3.22 4.10
C SER A 133 20.94 3.86 2.84
N TYR A 134 20.29 3.10 1.98
CA TYR A 134 19.73 3.64 0.73
C TYR A 134 18.24 3.87 0.84
N ILE A 135 17.79 5.10 0.59
CA ILE A 135 16.48 5.56 1.04
C ILE A 135 15.52 5.90 -0.06
N GLN A 136 15.93 6.39 -1.18
CA GLN A 136 14.99 6.88 -2.17
C GLN A 136 14.94 6.05 -3.43
N ILE A 137 13.74 5.55 -3.74
CA ILE A 137 13.43 5.04 -5.06
C ILE A 137 12.68 6.13 -5.81
N LYS A 138 13.25 6.59 -6.92
CA LYS A 138 12.53 7.36 -7.91
C LYS A 138 12.30 6.47 -9.12
N THR A 139 11.08 6.01 -9.32
CA THR A 139 10.71 5.27 -10.52
C THR A 139 10.26 6.25 -11.59
N ILE A 140 10.91 6.25 -12.72
CA ILE A 140 10.51 7.05 -13.87
C ILE A 140 9.79 6.11 -14.84
N ARG A 141 8.47 6.25 -14.97
CA ARG A 141 7.63 5.44 -15.87
C ARG A 141 7.35 6.17 -17.17
N LYS A 142 7.67 5.52 -18.30
CA LYS A 142 6.93 5.69 -19.56
C LYS A 142 6.28 4.36 -19.93
N LYS A 143 5.03 4.40 -20.42
CA LYS A 143 4.31 3.21 -20.88
C LYS A 143 5.17 2.42 -21.86
N LYS A 144 5.50 1.14 -21.53
CA LYS A 144 6.21 0.16 -22.37
C LYS A 144 7.72 0.36 -22.59
N GLU A 145 8.41 1.23 -21.85
CA GLU A 145 9.87 1.36 -21.94
C GLU A 145 10.56 0.86 -20.66
N PRO A 146 11.85 0.45 -20.74
CA PRO A 146 12.62 0.01 -19.58
C PRO A 146 12.62 1.08 -18.49
N GLN A 147 12.50 0.64 -17.25
CA GLN A 147 12.46 1.52 -16.08
C GLN A 147 13.84 1.63 -15.50
N VAL A 148 14.33 2.86 -15.34
CA VAL A 148 15.54 3.13 -14.56
C VAL A 148 15.12 3.38 -13.11
N LEU A 149 15.64 2.58 -12.20
CA LEU A 149 15.52 2.78 -10.77
C LEU A 149 16.79 3.45 -10.25
N TYR A 150 16.59 4.39 -9.40
CA TYR A 150 17.67 5.15 -8.81
C TYR A 150 17.53 5.21 -7.29
N TRP A 151 18.64 4.99 -6.60
CA TRP A 151 18.76 5.09 -5.15
C TRP A 151 19.89 6.03 -4.78
N GLU A 152 19.68 6.81 -3.76
CA GLU A 152 20.67 7.64 -3.12
C GLU A 152 20.85 7.18 -1.66
N LYS A 153 22.10 7.20 -1.18
CA LYS A 153 22.40 6.89 0.20
C LYS A 153 21.99 8.06 1.08
N GLU A 154 21.02 7.85 1.96
CA GLU A 154 20.65 8.80 3.00
C GLU A 154 21.03 8.28 4.40
N VAL A 155 21.27 9.20 5.31
CA VAL A 155 21.78 8.88 6.66
C VAL A 155 20.66 8.58 7.66
N ASP A 156 19.38 8.74 7.28
CA ASP A 156 18.24 8.63 8.21
C ASP A 156 17.42 7.34 8.06
N ASN A 157 17.03 6.81 9.23
CA ASN A 157 16.20 5.61 9.40
C ASN A 157 14.74 5.86 8.98
N ASP A 158 14.46 6.03 7.70
CA ASP A 158 13.10 6.22 7.21
C ASP A 158 12.28 4.93 7.33
N VAL A 159 11.13 5.05 7.94
CA VAL A 159 10.10 4.00 7.96
C VAL A 159 9.30 4.07 6.66
N GLU A 160 9.24 2.96 5.93
CA GLU A 160 8.43 2.89 4.70
C GLU A 160 6.98 2.53 4.99
N LEU A 161 6.76 1.69 6.01
CA LEU A 161 5.43 1.22 6.37
C LEU A 161 5.22 1.30 7.88
N SER A 162 4.18 2.01 8.31
CA SER A 162 3.64 1.91 9.67
C SER A 162 2.37 1.09 9.64
N VAL A 163 2.30 0.04 10.47
CA VAL A 163 1.10 -0.77 10.66
C VAL A 163 0.51 -0.47 12.02
N ILE A 164 -0.75 -0.08 12.06
CA ILE A 164 -1.47 0.40 13.25
C ILE A 164 -2.44 -0.69 13.72
N PHE A 165 -2.37 -1.02 15.01
CA PHE A 165 -3.19 -2.03 15.67
C PHE A 165 -4.00 -1.36 16.79
N PRO A 166 -5.30 -1.03 16.58
CA PRO A 166 -6.15 -0.51 17.65
C PRO A 166 -6.49 -1.63 18.64
N MET A 167 -6.05 -1.52 19.89
CA MET A 167 -6.06 -2.62 20.84
C MET A 167 -6.94 -2.31 22.05
N TYR A 168 -7.97 -3.14 22.25
CA TYR A 168 -8.82 -3.12 23.45
C TYR A 168 -9.35 -4.52 23.76
N ASN A 169 -8.97 -5.09 24.91
CA ASN A 169 -9.44 -6.40 25.40
C ASN A 169 -9.25 -7.54 24.39
N VAL A 170 -8.02 -7.74 23.89
CA VAL A 170 -7.66 -8.69 22.81
C VAL A 170 -6.55 -9.66 23.18
N ALA A 171 -6.18 -9.78 24.44
CA ALA A 171 -5.06 -10.60 24.90
C ALA A 171 -5.06 -12.05 24.38
N SER A 172 -6.25 -12.65 24.23
CA SER A 172 -6.39 -14.04 23.77
C SER A 172 -5.97 -14.26 22.31
N TYR A 173 -5.90 -13.21 21.49
CA TYR A 173 -5.61 -13.29 20.05
C TYR A 173 -4.26 -12.66 19.70
N LEU A 174 -3.75 -11.81 20.59
CA LEU A 174 -2.68 -10.88 20.32
C LEU A 174 -1.36 -11.56 19.95
N ASP A 175 -0.99 -12.67 20.62
CA ASP A 175 0.24 -13.41 20.30
C ASP A 175 0.21 -13.93 18.86
N HIS A 176 -0.92 -14.53 18.43
CA HIS A 176 -1.07 -15.03 17.05
C HIS A 176 -1.00 -13.89 16.02
N CYS A 177 -1.63 -12.75 16.31
CA CYS A 177 -1.56 -11.56 15.47
C CYS A 177 -0.10 -11.07 15.31
N ILE A 178 0.59 -10.85 16.44
CA ILE A 178 1.97 -10.34 16.43
C ILE A 178 2.92 -11.32 15.73
N GLU A 179 2.83 -12.61 16.02
CA GLU A 179 3.64 -13.64 15.36
C GLU A 179 3.46 -13.61 13.84
N SER A 180 2.23 -13.40 13.34
CA SER A 180 1.97 -13.36 11.91
C SER A 180 2.67 -12.19 11.20
N VAL A 181 2.74 -11.02 11.85
CA VAL A 181 3.28 -9.80 11.22
C VAL A 181 4.81 -9.68 11.36
N ILE A 182 5.39 -10.16 12.45
CA ILE A 182 6.84 -10.02 12.68
C ILE A 182 7.69 -11.02 11.88
N LYS A 183 7.09 -12.05 11.29
CA LYS A 183 7.78 -13.01 10.40
C LYS A 183 8.51 -12.33 9.26
N TRP A 184 7.91 -11.31 8.69
CA TRP A 184 8.58 -10.48 7.71
C TRP A 184 9.62 -9.57 8.37
N LYS A 185 10.92 -9.89 8.20
CA LYS A 185 12.05 -9.25 8.88
C LYS A 185 12.55 -7.96 8.21
N ALA A 186 11.62 -7.10 7.76
CA ALA A 186 11.98 -5.82 7.15
C ALA A 186 12.29 -4.75 8.22
N PRO A 187 13.50 -4.14 8.22
CA PRO A 187 13.89 -3.15 9.25
C PRO A 187 13.20 -1.79 9.09
N TYR A 188 12.63 -1.52 7.91
CA TYR A 188 11.94 -0.29 7.54
C TYR A 188 10.43 -0.30 7.81
N VAL A 189 9.97 -1.22 8.68
CA VAL A 189 8.57 -1.34 9.10
C VAL A 189 8.48 -1.09 10.60
N GLU A 190 7.46 -0.38 11.04
CA GLU A 190 7.08 -0.28 12.45
C GLU A 190 5.67 -0.81 12.68
N PHE A 191 5.46 -1.42 13.82
CA PHE A 191 4.19 -1.97 14.29
C PHE A 191 3.73 -1.20 15.51
N LEU A 192 2.69 -0.36 15.34
CA LEU A 192 2.19 0.55 16.37
C LEU A 192 0.94 -0.06 17.04
N PHE A 193 1.13 -0.67 18.19
CA PHE A 193 0.04 -1.20 19.02
C PHE A 193 -0.51 -0.10 19.91
N VAL A 194 -1.70 0.39 19.57
CA VAL A 194 -2.35 1.48 20.30
C VAL A 194 -3.29 0.89 21.34
N ASN A 195 -2.85 0.88 22.58
CA ASN A 195 -3.63 0.43 23.73
C ASN A 195 -4.66 1.48 24.11
N ASP A 196 -5.93 1.21 23.83
CA ASP A 196 -7.07 2.07 24.12
C ASP A 196 -7.64 1.81 25.52
N GLY A 197 -6.74 1.72 26.54
CA GLY A 197 -7.13 1.47 27.93
C GLY A 197 -7.65 0.04 28.15
N SER A 198 -6.98 -0.98 27.60
CA SER A 198 -7.37 -2.40 27.75
C SER A 198 -7.46 -2.82 29.22
N PRO A 199 -8.55 -3.49 29.64
CA PRO A 199 -8.69 -3.96 31.02
C PRO A 199 -8.00 -5.31 31.29
N ASP A 200 -7.55 -6.01 30.23
CA ASP A 200 -6.86 -7.29 30.26
C ASP A 200 -5.33 -7.11 30.17
N ASN A 201 -4.60 -8.23 30.06
CA ASN A 201 -3.13 -8.21 29.96
C ASN A 201 -2.58 -7.95 28.54
N SER A 202 -3.38 -7.36 27.61
CA SER A 202 -2.95 -7.02 26.25
C SER A 202 -1.71 -6.12 26.27
N ARG A 203 -1.69 -5.13 27.16
CA ARG A 203 -0.56 -4.18 27.30
C ARG A 203 0.75 -4.90 27.62
N GLU A 204 0.73 -5.79 28.60
CA GLU A 204 1.91 -6.54 29.07
C GLU A 204 2.44 -7.50 27.97
N LEU A 205 1.53 -8.08 27.18
CA LEU A 205 1.91 -8.93 26.05
C LEU A 205 2.67 -8.14 24.98
N VAL A 206 2.17 -6.96 24.60
CA VAL A 206 2.90 -6.11 23.64
C VAL A 206 4.27 -5.69 24.16
N LEU A 207 4.39 -5.34 25.45
CA LEU A 207 5.69 -5.00 26.06
C LEU A 207 6.68 -6.16 25.97
N LYS A 208 6.25 -7.41 26.19
CA LYS A 208 7.10 -8.60 26.03
C LYS A 208 7.56 -8.77 24.58
N TRP A 209 6.70 -8.49 23.61
CA TRP A 209 7.05 -8.54 22.20
C TRP A 209 7.98 -7.40 21.79
N ALA A 210 7.79 -6.19 22.31
CA ALA A 210 8.68 -5.05 22.07
C ALA A 210 10.12 -5.30 22.56
N GLN A 211 10.29 -6.11 23.59
CA GLN A 211 11.63 -6.55 24.03
C GLN A 211 12.31 -7.53 23.06
N LYS A 212 11.52 -8.29 22.28
CA LYS A 212 12.02 -9.28 21.31
C LYS A 212 12.22 -8.69 19.91
N ASP A 213 11.44 -7.69 19.54
CA ASP A 213 11.47 -7.06 18.21
C ASP A 213 11.27 -5.54 18.34
N SER A 214 12.32 -4.77 18.07
CA SER A 214 12.36 -3.32 18.24
C SER A 214 11.38 -2.56 17.31
N ARG A 215 10.82 -3.23 16.30
CA ARG A 215 9.78 -2.68 15.42
C ARG A 215 8.41 -2.62 16.08
N VAL A 216 8.17 -3.46 17.11
CA VAL A 216 6.95 -3.47 17.91
C VAL A 216 7.00 -2.32 18.92
N LYS A 217 6.01 -1.43 18.85
CA LYS A 217 5.91 -0.25 19.71
C LYS A 217 4.54 -0.19 20.36
N LEU A 218 4.52 0.05 21.66
CA LEU A 218 3.31 0.28 22.43
C LEU A 218 3.04 1.78 22.53
N LEU A 219 1.81 2.17 22.24
CA LEU A 219 1.29 3.52 22.42
C LEU A 219 0.08 3.45 23.36
N ASP A 220 0.22 3.96 24.57
CA ASP A 220 -0.88 4.00 25.55
C ASP A 220 -1.74 5.25 25.40
N LYS A 221 -3.07 5.12 25.50
CA LYS A 221 -4.02 6.23 25.59
C LYS A 221 -5.24 5.87 26.44
N GLU A 222 -5.96 6.87 26.90
CA GLU A 222 -7.26 6.70 27.53
C GLU A 222 -8.28 6.12 26.51
N ASN A 223 -9.22 5.30 27.01
CA ASN A 223 -10.23 4.69 26.15
C ASN A 223 -11.08 5.72 25.41
N GLY A 224 -11.06 5.68 24.10
CA GLY A 224 -11.83 6.55 23.21
C GLY A 224 -12.51 5.80 22.06
N GLY A 225 -12.36 4.47 21.99
CA GLY A 225 -12.89 3.62 20.94
C GLY A 225 -11.95 3.44 19.75
N CYS A 226 -12.32 2.54 18.85
CA CYS A 226 -11.49 2.08 17.74
C CYS A 226 -11.04 3.22 16.81
N ALA A 227 -11.96 4.11 16.42
CA ALA A 227 -11.65 5.30 15.63
C ALA A 227 -10.56 6.17 16.28
N SER A 228 -10.70 6.42 17.59
CA SER A 228 -9.74 7.20 18.35
C SER A 228 -8.38 6.54 18.43
N ALA A 229 -8.34 5.20 18.58
CA ALA A 229 -7.09 4.45 18.61
C ALA A 229 -6.40 4.45 17.23
N ARG A 230 -7.15 4.24 16.14
CA ARG A 230 -6.62 4.32 14.78
C ARG A 230 -6.08 5.71 14.45
N GLN A 231 -6.82 6.77 14.82
CA GLN A 231 -6.39 8.16 14.62
C GLN A 231 -5.11 8.47 15.41
N TYR A 232 -5.05 8.05 16.68
CA TYR A 232 -3.88 8.26 17.52
C TYR A 232 -2.62 7.59 16.96
N GLY A 233 -2.78 6.37 16.40
CA GLY A 233 -1.71 5.67 15.69
C GLY A 233 -1.31 6.36 14.39
N LEU A 234 -2.29 6.82 13.59
CA LEU A 234 -2.06 7.51 12.32
C LEU A 234 -1.23 8.80 12.50
N GLU A 235 -1.53 9.58 13.51
CA GLU A 235 -0.80 10.82 13.86
C GLU A 235 0.67 10.55 14.25
N ARG A 236 0.98 9.35 14.76
CA ARG A 236 2.33 8.97 15.22
C ARG A 236 3.09 8.09 14.25
N ALA A 237 2.41 7.66 13.21
CA ALA A 237 3.00 6.84 12.15
C ALA A 237 4.05 7.64 11.36
N ARG A 238 5.22 7.05 11.15
CA ARG A 238 6.32 7.66 10.39
C ARG A 238 6.45 7.11 8.97
N GLY A 239 5.76 5.99 8.68
CA GLY A 239 5.83 5.31 7.39
C GLY A 239 5.30 6.15 6.24
N LYS A 240 5.92 6.00 5.09
CA LYS A 240 5.41 6.58 3.82
C LYS A 240 4.08 5.96 3.40
N TYR A 241 3.83 4.72 3.83
CA TYR A 241 2.57 4.01 3.71
C TYR A 241 2.04 3.62 5.09
N ILE A 242 0.72 3.58 5.21
CA ILE A 242 0.01 3.22 6.43
C ILE A 242 -0.82 1.96 6.18
N GLY A 243 -0.70 0.98 7.05
CA GLY A 243 -1.56 -0.20 7.11
C GLY A 243 -2.32 -0.26 8.44
N PHE A 244 -3.40 -1.02 8.46
CA PHE A 244 -4.17 -1.29 9.68
C PHE A 244 -4.33 -2.80 9.83
N ILE A 245 -4.34 -3.29 11.06
CA ILE A 245 -4.74 -4.66 11.40
C ILE A 245 -5.56 -4.62 12.67
N ASP A 246 -6.68 -5.31 12.67
CA ASP A 246 -7.42 -5.56 13.89
C ASP A 246 -6.71 -6.68 14.69
N PRO A 247 -6.30 -6.46 15.94
CA PRO A 247 -5.38 -7.34 16.66
C PRO A 247 -5.99 -8.69 17.08
N ASP A 248 -7.23 -8.94 16.79
CA ASP A 248 -7.91 -10.23 16.88
C ASP A 248 -7.82 -11.07 15.60
N ASP A 249 -7.29 -10.49 14.52
CA ASP A 249 -7.05 -11.12 13.23
C ASP A 249 -5.58 -11.53 13.05
N PHE A 250 -5.24 -12.10 11.90
CA PHE A 250 -3.88 -12.43 11.51
C PHE A 250 -3.67 -12.38 10.00
N ILE A 251 -2.43 -12.42 9.55
CA ILE A 251 -2.09 -12.27 8.14
C ILE A 251 -1.16 -13.37 7.63
N ASP A 252 -1.12 -13.55 6.31
CA ASP A 252 -0.02 -14.23 5.64
C ASP A 252 1.26 -13.37 5.74
N GLU A 253 2.39 -13.97 6.06
CA GLU A 253 3.67 -13.26 6.25
C GLU A 253 4.13 -12.44 5.04
N SER A 254 3.64 -12.76 3.85
CA SER A 254 3.97 -12.06 2.61
C SER A 254 3.09 -10.82 2.35
N MET A 255 2.02 -10.59 3.14
CA MET A 255 1.00 -9.58 2.86
C MET A 255 1.61 -8.19 2.66
N PHE A 256 2.22 -7.64 3.68
CA PHE A 256 2.75 -6.27 3.61
C PHE A 256 3.89 -6.13 2.62
N ARG A 257 4.71 -7.16 2.47
CA ARG A 257 5.75 -7.18 1.43
C ARG A 257 5.15 -7.06 0.03
N LYS A 258 4.09 -7.83 -0.27
CA LYS A 258 3.42 -7.80 -1.57
C LYS A 258 2.68 -6.48 -1.80
N LEU A 259 1.95 -5.98 -0.79
CA LEU A 259 1.24 -4.71 -0.87
C LEU A 259 2.19 -3.53 -1.06
N LEU A 260 3.26 -3.46 -0.27
CA LEU A 260 4.24 -2.37 -0.35
C LEU A 260 4.96 -2.38 -1.71
N ARG A 261 5.36 -3.57 -2.17
CA ARG A 261 5.93 -3.75 -3.49
C ARG A 261 5.00 -3.21 -4.59
N ALA A 262 3.72 -3.63 -4.58
CA ALA A 262 2.75 -3.19 -5.56
C ALA A 262 2.53 -1.67 -5.51
N ALA A 263 2.38 -1.11 -4.29
CA ALA A 263 2.21 0.33 -4.09
C ALA A 263 3.39 1.15 -4.61
N MET A 264 4.62 0.71 -4.35
CA MET A 264 5.83 1.45 -4.71
C MET A 264 6.12 1.43 -6.21
N THR A 265 5.79 0.35 -6.94
CA THR A 265 6.07 0.24 -8.38
C THR A 265 5.41 1.32 -9.23
N GLY A 266 4.30 1.89 -8.78
CA GLY A 266 3.61 2.99 -9.46
C GLY A 266 3.38 4.20 -8.58
N SER A 267 3.96 4.22 -7.37
CA SER A 267 3.68 5.25 -6.36
C SER A 267 2.18 5.41 -6.11
N TYR A 268 1.46 4.27 -6.09
CA TYR A 268 0.01 4.23 -5.96
C TYR A 268 -0.46 4.80 -4.62
N ASP A 269 -1.62 5.47 -4.63
CA ASP A 269 -2.24 6.00 -3.41
C ASP A 269 -2.72 4.87 -2.50
N VAL A 270 -3.18 3.77 -3.11
CA VAL A 270 -3.76 2.62 -2.41
C VAL A 270 -3.28 1.31 -3.02
N SER A 271 -2.94 0.34 -2.18
CA SER A 271 -2.70 -1.06 -2.57
C SER A 271 -3.55 -1.99 -1.73
N TYR A 272 -4.32 -2.88 -2.37
CA TYR A 272 -5.23 -3.83 -1.72
C TYR A 272 -4.94 -5.27 -2.09
N CYS A 273 -5.26 -6.22 -1.17
CA CYS A 273 -5.30 -7.66 -1.45
C CYS A 273 -6.67 -8.27 -1.13
N GLY A 274 -6.85 -9.54 -1.45
CA GLY A 274 -8.00 -10.35 -1.01
C GLY A 274 -7.89 -10.77 0.46
N TYR A 275 -8.99 -11.27 1.02
CA TYR A 275 -9.00 -11.78 2.38
C TYR A 275 -9.83 -13.06 2.51
N ASN A 276 -9.57 -13.78 3.60
CA ASN A 276 -10.29 -14.97 4.01
C ASN A 276 -11.11 -14.68 5.27
N GLU A 277 -12.30 -15.23 5.37
CA GLU A 277 -13.02 -15.40 6.63
C GLU A 277 -12.48 -16.64 7.33
N TYR A 278 -12.01 -16.48 8.57
CA TYR A 278 -11.50 -17.56 9.41
C TYR A 278 -12.46 -17.83 10.57
N TYR A 279 -13.02 -19.02 10.60
CA TYR A 279 -14.01 -19.44 11.59
C TYR A 279 -13.32 -20.04 12.81
N GLU A 280 -13.34 -19.34 13.95
CA GLU A 280 -12.59 -19.71 15.16
C GLU A 280 -12.95 -21.11 15.68
N ASN A 281 -14.23 -21.47 15.69
CA ASN A 281 -14.71 -22.75 16.23
C ASN A 281 -14.28 -23.95 15.35
N THR A 282 -14.28 -23.79 14.05
CA THR A 282 -14.00 -24.89 13.10
C THR A 282 -12.61 -24.85 12.51
N LYS A 283 -11.87 -23.75 12.69
CA LYS A 283 -10.56 -23.45 12.07
C LYS A 283 -10.59 -23.49 10.54
N LYS A 284 -11.76 -23.40 9.93
CA LYS A 284 -11.93 -23.34 8.48
C LYS A 284 -11.77 -21.93 7.96
N THR A 285 -11.37 -21.82 6.70
CA THR A 285 -11.24 -20.55 5.97
C THR A 285 -12.08 -20.57 4.72
N ASN A 286 -12.77 -19.46 4.44
CA ASN A 286 -13.48 -19.23 3.19
C ASN A 286 -12.93 -17.98 2.52
N ARG A 287 -12.62 -18.04 1.25
CA ARG A 287 -12.21 -16.87 0.46
C ARG A 287 -13.40 -15.95 0.23
N VAL A 288 -13.14 -14.64 0.30
CA VAL A 288 -14.16 -13.64 -0.01
C VAL A 288 -13.90 -13.07 -1.40
N GLU A 289 -14.77 -13.44 -2.33
CA GLU A 289 -14.67 -13.09 -3.75
C GLU A 289 -15.28 -11.69 -4.02
N ASP A 290 -14.56 -10.63 -3.68
CA ASP A 290 -15.04 -9.26 -3.96
C ASP A 290 -14.05 -8.38 -4.73
N VAL A 291 -12.76 -8.70 -4.67
CA VAL A 291 -11.69 -7.84 -5.21
C VAL A 291 -10.91 -8.52 -6.34
N LEU A 292 -10.81 -9.85 -6.32
CA LEU A 292 -9.87 -10.58 -7.19
C LEU A 292 -10.33 -10.72 -8.63
N GLY A 293 -11.59 -10.48 -8.92
CA GLY A 293 -12.09 -10.36 -10.29
C GLY A 293 -11.72 -9.04 -10.97
N TRP A 294 -10.98 -8.16 -10.30
CA TRP A 294 -10.68 -6.83 -10.81
C TRP A 294 -9.38 -6.81 -11.61
N PRO A 295 -9.38 -6.17 -12.77
CA PRO A 295 -8.19 -6.06 -13.63
C PRO A 295 -7.25 -4.96 -13.15
N TYR A 296 -6.99 -4.85 -11.83
CA TYR A 296 -6.15 -3.78 -11.26
C TYR A 296 -4.79 -4.26 -10.77
N CYS A 297 -4.40 -5.48 -11.09
CA CYS A 297 -3.07 -6.01 -10.76
C CYS A 297 -1.94 -5.19 -11.40
N ASP A 298 -2.21 -4.54 -12.55
CA ASP A 298 -1.28 -3.61 -13.21
C ASP A 298 -1.46 -2.16 -12.75
N GLY A 299 -2.35 -1.94 -11.78
CA GLY A 299 -2.76 -0.62 -11.31
C GLY A 299 -3.72 0.10 -12.24
N THR A 300 -4.49 1.05 -11.70
CA THR A 300 -5.39 1.91 -12.48
C THR A 300 -5.37 3.35 -11.99
N THR A 301 -5.54 4.26 -12.93
CA THR A 301 -5.81 5.69 -12.72
C THR A 301 -7.16 6.08 -13.29
N ASP A 302 -7.97 5.12 -13.75
CA ASP A 302 -9.32 5.36 -14.24
C ASP A 302 -10.24 5.67 -13.06
N GLN A 303 -10.59 6.93 -12.92
CA GLN A 303 -11.35 7.46 -11.80
C GLN A 303 -12.73 6.80 -11.65
N ARG A 304 -13.38 6.40 -12.74
CA ARG A 304 -14.69 5.73 -12.69
C ARG A 304 -14.56 4.35 -12.04
N LYS A 305 -13.53 3.61 -12.42
CA LYS A 305 -13.24 2.30 -11.84
C LYS A 305 -12.91 2.41 -10.35
N ILE A 306 -12.19 3.47 -9.95
CA ILE A 306 -11.86 3.71 -8.54
C ILE A 306 -13.14 4.02 -7.76
N TRP A 307 -14.04 4.86 -8.26
CA TRP A 307 -15.29 5.17 -7.59
C TRP A 307 -16.26 4.00 -7.51
N ASP A 308 -16.25 3.07 -8.49
CA ASP A 308 -17.04 1.84 -8.42
C ASP A 308 -16.69 0.99 -7.19
N LEU A 309 -15.49 1.14 -6.62
CA LEU A 309 -15.08 0.46 -5.39
C LEU A 309 -15.84 0.94 -4.15
N ILE A 310 -16.40 2.14 -4.19
CA ILE A 310 -17.27 2.65 -3.13
C ILE A 310 -18.46 1.71 -2.94
N ILE A 311 -18.97 1.14 -4.04
CA ILE A 311 -20.15 0.26 -4.06
C ILE A 311 -19.76 -1.21 -3.91
N HIS A 312 -18.78 -1.65 -4.69
CA HIS A 312 -18.51 -3.07 -4.90
C HIS A 312 -17.44 -3.64 -3.96
N CYS A 313 -16.60 -2.78 -3.35
CA CYS A 313 -15.63 -3.21 -2.35
C CYS A 313 -16.28 -3.31 -0.97
N ARG A 314 -16.13 -4.45 -0.30
CA ARG A 314 -16.54 -4.58 1.10
C ARG A 314 -15.76 -3.62 2.00
N VAL A 315 -16.35 -3.22 3.10
CA VAL A 315 -15.71 -2.41 4.12
C VAL A 315 -14.70 -3.28 4.86
N ALA A 316 -13.42 -3.08 4.55
CA ALA A 316 -12.31 -3.88 5.05
C ALA A 316 -11.00 -3.11 4.86
N ILE A 317 -10.79 -2.06 5.65
CA ILE A 317 -9.62 -1.16 5.51
C ILE A 317 -8.30 -1.85 5.86
N TRP A 318 -8.36 -2.91 6.65
CA TRP A 318 -7.23 -3.69 7.14
C TRP A 318 -6.54 -4.57 6.07
N ARG A 319 -7.13 -4.76 4.90
CA ARG A 319 -6.53 -5.54 3.80
C ARG A 319 -5.71 -4.70 2.82
N GLY A 320 -5.39 -3.48 3.17
CA GLY A 320 -4.67 -2.57 2.29
C GLY A 320 -3.63 -1.71 3.00
N ILE A 321 -2.87 -1.01 2.18
CA ILE A 321 -2.00 0.08 2.62
C ILE A 321 -2.29 1.35 1.83
N TYR A 322 -2.08 2.48 2.47
CA TYR A 322 -2.45 3.81 2.01
C TYR A 322 -1.22 4.72 2.06
N LYS A 323 -0.97 5.46 0.99
CA LYS A 323 0.13 6.42 0.96
C LYS A 323 -0.14 7.56 1.95
N LYS A 324 0.75 7.78 2.92
CA LYS A 324 0.53 8.78 3.99
C LYS A 324 0.31 10.19 3.42
N ALA A 325 1.16 10.63 2.48
CA ALA A 325 1.02 11.93 1.83
C ALA A 325 -0.32 12.11 1.08
N PHE A 326 -0.92 11.02 0.57
CA PHE A 326 -2.26 11.05 -0.02
C PHE A 326 -3.34 11.27 1.04
N LEU A 327 -3.25 10.59 2.21
CA LEU A 327 -4.17 10.78 3.33
C LEU A 327 -4.12 12.22 3.83
N GLU A 328 -2.92 12.73 4.08
CA GLU A 328 -2.68 14.11 4.55
C GLU A 328 -3.20 15.17 3.57
N LYS A 329 -2.85 15.03 2.29
CA LYS A 329 -3.29 15.96 1.23
C LYS A 329 -4.81 16.08 1.12
N ASN A 330 -5.52 14.98 1.34
CA ASN A 330 -6.98 14.93 1.23
C ASN A 330 -7.70 15.06 2.58
N GLN A 331 -6.95 15.25 3.68
CA GLN A 331 -7.47 15.38 5.04
C GLN A 331 -8.28 14.16 5.50
N ILE A 332 -7.90 12.96 5.01
CA ILE A 332 -8.55 11.70 5.36
C ILE A 332 -8.08 11.26 6.74
N HIS A 333 -9.01 11.10 7.65
CA HIS A 333 -8.77 10.78 9.06
C HIS A 333 -9.92 9.95 9.64
N PHE A 334 -9.76 9.45 10.86
CA PHE A 334 -10.84 8.78 11.57
C PHE A 334 -11.63 9.79 12.40
N TYR A 335 -12.95 9.74 12.30
CA TYR A 335 -13.87 10.55 13.11
C TYR A 335 -13.97 9.98 14.52
N THR A 336 -13.27 10.58 15.47
CA THR A 336 -13.08 10.04 16.84
C THR A 336 -14.33 10.01 17.70
N ASP A 337 -15.36 10.72 17.32
CA ASP A 337 -16.71 10.69 17.93
C ASP A 337 -17.58 9.54 17.39
N LEU A 338 -17.20 8.91 16.27
CA LEU A 338 -17.82 7.69 15.78
C LEU A 338 -17.20 6.48 16.50
N ARG A 339 -17.93 5.95 17.48
CA ARG A 339 -17.43 4.82 18.27
C ARG A 339 -17.44 3.47 17.55
N ARG A 340 -18.13 3.38 16.40
CA ARG A 340 -18.31 2.15 15.62
C ARG A 340 -18.41 2.44 14.15
N PHE A 341 -18.13 1.42 13.31
CA PHE A 341 -18.20 1.52 11.85
C PHE A 341 -17.35 2.66 11.26
N ASP A 342 -16.26 3.00 11.94
CA ASP A 342 -15.33 4.05 11.57
C ASP A 342 -14.54 3.72 10.28
N ASP A 343 -14.50 2.47 9.89
CA ASP A 343 -13.94 1.96 8.65
C ASP A 343 -14.79 2.32 7.41
N LEU A 344 -16.11 2.47 7.56
CA LEU A 344 -16.99 2.82 6.46
C LEU A 344 -16.71 4.23 5.88
N PRO A 345 -16.70 5.32 6.68
CA PRO A 345 -16.37 6.64 6.14
C PRO A 345 -14.93 6.69 5.62
N PHE A 346 -13.97 6.08 6.31
CA PHE A 346 -12.58 6.02 5.86
C PHE A 346 -12.45 5.35 4.48
N LYS A 347 -13.09 4.19 4.27
CA LYS A 347 -13.13 3.52 2.97
C LYS A 347 -13.72 4.42 1.87
N ILE A 348 -14.85 5.07 2.14
CA ILE A 348 -15.53 5.91 1.15
C ILE A 348 -14.66 7.11 0.77
N GLU A 349 -14.07 7.80 1.74
CA GLU A 349 -13.18 8.94 1.50
C GLU A 349 -11.93 8.56 0.72
N ILE A 350 -11.33 7.41 1.03
CA ILE A 350 -10.20 6.84 0.28
C ILE A 350 -10.55 6.71 -1.20
N PHE A 351 -11.62 6.00 -1.54
CA PHE A 351 -11.96 5.78 -2.95
C PHE A 351 -12.53 7.02 -3.64
N ALA A 352 -13.15 7.94 -2.90
CA ALA A 352 -13.59 9.21 -3.46
C ALA A 352 -12.41 10.10 -3.87
N ALA A 353 -11.29 10.05 -3.15
CA ALA A 353 -10.14 10.93 -3.33
C ALA A 353 -8.97 10.29 -4.11
N ALA A 354 -8.82 8.95 -4.10
CA ALA A 354 -7.69 8.26 -4.72
C ALA A 354 -7.59 8.54 -6.22
N GLN A 355 -6.38 8.82 -6.67
CA GLN A 355 -6.05 9.03 -8.09
C GLN A 355 -5.47 7.78 -8.74
N SER A 356 -4.99 6.85 -7.91
CA SER A 356 -4.35 5.62 -8.38
C SER A 356 -4.48 4.49 -7.36
N ILE A 357 -4.80 3.30 -7.84
CA ILE A 357 -4.87 2.09 -7.00
C ILE A 357 -4.22 0.90 -7.71
N VAL A 358 -3.77 -0.06 -6.93
CA VAL A 358 -3.26 -1.35 -7.39
C VAL A 358 -3.80 -2.49 -6.51
N THR A 359 -4.03 -3.67 -7.09
CA THR A 359 -4.46 -4.85 -6.34
C THR A 359 -3.44 -5.98 -6.44
N VAL A 360 -3.23 -6.66 -5.32
CA VAL A 360 -2.49 -7.91 -5.22
C VAL A 360 -3.49 -9.05 -5.28
N GLN A 361 -3.37 -9.95 -6.26
CA GLN A 361 -4.33 -11.04 -6.51
C GLN A 361 -4.12 -12.24 -5.58
N ASP A 362 -3.90 -11.98 -4.30
CA ASP A 362 -3.72 -13.00 -3.27
C ASP A 362 -4.67 -12.72 -2.10
N TYR A 363 -5.09 -13.76 -1.38
CA TYR A 363 -5.91 -13.68 -0.17
C TYR A 363 -4.99 -13.75 1.05
N LEU A 364 -4.58 -12.59 1.56
CA LEU A 364 -3.46 -12.51 2.51
C LEU A 364 -3.86 -12.09 3.93
N TYR A 365 -5.09 -11.64 4.12
CA TYR A 365 -5.64 -11.30 5.43
C TYR A 365 -6.62 -12.38 5.89
N TYR A 366 -6.65 -12.68 7.18
CA TYR A 366 -7.54 -13.66 7.80
C TYR A 366 -8.43 -12.96 8.83
N TYR A 367 -9.66 -12.64 8.43
CA TYR A 367 -10.66 -12.03 9.26
C TYR A 367 -11.32 -13.08 10.16
N ARG A 368 -11.11 -12.95 11.48
CA ARG A 368 -11.60 -13.93 12.46
C ARG A 368 -13.06 -13.71 12.79
N LEU A 369 -13.86 -14.74 12.61
CA LEU A 369 -15.27 -14.79 12.94
C LEU A 369 -15.52 -15.69 14.16
N GLU A 370 -16.74 -15.60 14.72
CA GLU A 370 -17.24 -16.42 15.85
C GLU A 370 -16.52 -16.13 17.18
N ARG A 371 -15.91 -14.96 17.33
CA ARG A 371 -15.39 -14.51 18.63
C ARG A 371 -16.43 -13.69 19.41
N PRO A 372 -16.42 -13.75 20.77
CA PRO A 372 -17.29 -12.92 21.60
C PRO A 372 -17.06 -11.42 21.37
N GLY A 373 -18.15 -10.65 21.33
CA GLY A 373 -18.08 -9.17 21.31
C GLY A 373 -17.80 -8.51 19.97
N GLN A 374 -17.88 -9.23 18.83
CA GLN A 374 -17.71 -8.63 17.51
C GLN A 374 -18.81 -7.61 17.17
N ASP A 375 -18.43 -6.46 16.61
CA ASP A 375 -19.35 -5.39 16.20
C ASP A 375 -20.31 -5.79 15.09
N VAL A 376 -19.93 -6.75 14.23
CA VAL A 376 -20.81 -7.31 13.19
C VAL A 376 -22.09 -7.95 13.76
N SER A 377 -22.15 -8.20 15.06
CA SER A 377 -23.35 -8.70 15.76
C SER A 377 -24.36 -7.59 16.16
N ALA A 378 -24.05 -6.31 15.92
CA ALA A 378 -24.93 -5.20 16.27
C ALA A 378 -26.29 -5.30 15.55
N ASN A 379 -27.37 -5.25 16.31
CA ASN A 379 -28.75 -5.34 15.81
C ASN A 379 -29.73 -4.41 16.55
N ASP A 380 -29.22 -3.34 17.13
CA ASP A 380 -29.92 -2.39 17.96
C ASP A 380 -29.64 -0.93 17.57
N GLU A 381 -29.85 0.02 18.48
CA GLU A 381 -29.64 1.46 18.27
C GLU A 381 -28.23 1.83 17.78
N ARG A 382 -27.23 0.97 17.97
CA ARG A 382 -25.87 1.21 17.48
C ARG A 382 -25.82 1.39 15.96
N LEU A 383 -26.77 0.84 15.22
CA LEU A 383 -26.88 1.01 13.77
C LEU A 383 -27.31 2.42 13.33
N TYR A 384 -27.82 3.25 14.27
CA TYR A 384 -28.15 4.66 13.95
C TYR A 384 -26.92 5.52 13.64
N VAL A 385 -25.71 5.08 14.00
CA VAL A 385 -24.47 5.75 13.64
C VAL A 385 -24.31 5.95 12.13
N HIS A 386 -24.94 5.12 11.30
CA HIS A 386 -24.90 5.26 9.85
C HIS A 386 -25.40 6.63 9.37
N PHE A 387 -26.37 7.24 10.06
CA PHE A 387 -26.86 8.59 9.73
C PHE A 387 -25.79 9.66 9.98
N ASP A 388 -25.04 9.54 11.05
CA ASP A 388 -23.97 10.48 11.38
C ASP A 388 -22.77 10.30 10.42
N ILE A 389 -22.43 9.06 10.06
CA ILE A 389 -21.41 8.77 9.05
C ILE A 389 -21.70 9.50 7.75
N PHE A 390 -22.92 9.43 7.22
CA PHE A 390 -23.24 10.10 5.96
C PHE A 390 -23.28 11.63 6.08
N LYS A 391 -23.59 12.19 7.24
CA LYS A 391 -23.42 13.64 7.48
C LYS A 391 -21.94 14.07 7.40
N TYR A 392 -21.01 13.27 7.94
CA TYR A 392 -19.57 13.53 7.81
C TYR A 392 -19.13 13.44 6.36
N LEU A 393 -19.52 12.40 5.64
CA LEU A 393 -19.20 12.20 4.22
C LEU A 393 -19.79 13.31 3.34
N ASP A 394 -21.00 13.77 3.62
CA ASP A 394 -21.63 14.89 2.93
C ASP A 394 -20.82 16.18 3.09
N LYS A 395 -20.22 16.40 4.25
CA LYS A 395 -19.36 17.54 4.54
C LYS A 395 -17.96 17.40 3.92
N SER A 396 -17.31 16.23 4.09
CA SER A 396 -15.91 16.02 3.70
C SER A 396 -15.72 15.93 2.18
N ILE A 397 -16.66 15.27 1.49
CA ILE A 397 -16.60 15.11 0.03
C ILE A 397 -17.23 16.30 -0.69
N GLY A 398 -18.24 16.94 -0.14
CA GLY A 398 -18.87 18.22 -0.47
C GLY A 398 -18.79 18.63 -1.95
N GLU A 399 -18.11 19.75 -2.24
CA GLU A 399 -17.99 20.38 -3.56
C GLU A 399 -17.19 19.57 -4.60
N LYS A 400 -16.44 18.54 -4.18
CA LYS A 400 -15.68 17.66 -5.10
C LYS A 400 -16.58 16.69 -5.88
N ARG A 401 -17.89 16.71 -5.66
CA ARG A 401 -18.85 15.77 -6.26
C ARG A 401 -19.16 16.12 -7.71
N ASN A 402 -18.78 15.24 -8.62
CA ASN A 402 -19.43 15.15 -9.92
C ASN A 402 -20.60 14.16 -9.86
N GLN A 403 -21.38 14.08 -10.94
CA GLN A 403 -22.57 13.24 -10.98
C GLN A 403 -22.27 11.75 -10.74
N ILE A 404 -21.14 11.21 -11.24
CA ILE A 404 -20.79 9.79 -11.12
C ILE A 404 -20.41 9.47 -9.68
N LEU A 405 -19.55 10.26 -9.05
CA LEU A 405 -19.20 10.10 -7.65
C LEU A 405 -20.43 10.20 -6.75
N ASN A 406 -21.32 11.16 -7.03
CA ASN A 406 -22.56 11.29 -6.29
C ASN A 406 -23.45 10.04 -6.42
N ASP A 407 -23.58 9.49 -7.63
CA ASP A 407 -24.32 8.23 -7.85
C ASP A 407 -23.72 7.07 -7.01
N CYS A 408 -22.39 6.94 -6.95
CA CYS A 408 -21.71 5.93 -6.14
C CYS A 408 -21.98 6.12 -4.63
N LEU A 409 -21.92 7.35 -4.13
CA LEU A 409 -22.19 7.67 -2.73
C LEU A 409 -23.65 7.35 -2.36
N GLN A 410 -24.60 7.68 -3.24
CA GLN A 410 -26.00 7.36 -3.03
C GLN A 410 -26.24 5.85 -2.97
N LEU A 411 -25.65 5.10 -3.89
CA LEU A 411 -25.76 3.63 -3.86
C LEU A 411 -25.14 3.02 -2.60
N SER A 412 -24.00 3.53 -2.15
CA SER A 412 -23.38 3.12 -0.89
C SER A 412 -24.29 3.42 0.32
N LYS A 413 -24.95 4.58 0.32
CA LYS A 413 -25.92 4.97 1.35
C LYS A 413 -27.11 4.00 1.38
N ILE A 414 -27.67 3.66 0.21
CA ILE A 414 -28.74 2.66 0.09
C ILE A 414 -28.28 1.31 0.66
N GLN A 415 -27.11 0.81 0.24
CA GLN A 415 -26.57 -0.46 0.74
C GLN A 415 -26.45 -0.47 2.26
N THR A 416 -25.96 0.62 2.84
CA THR A 416 -25.77 0.75 4.28
C THR A 416 -27.11 0.71 5.03
N HIS A 417 -28.12 1.42 4.55
CA HIS A 417 -29.44 1.39 5.17
C HIS A 417 -30.15 0.03 4.99
N LEU A 418 -29.97 -0.62 3.84
CA LEU A 418 -30.48 -1.98 3.62
C LEU A 418 -29.82 -3.00 4.56
N TYR A 419 -28.49 -2.91 4.74
CA TYR A 419 -27.77 -3.73 5.71
C TYR A 419 -28.34 -3.56 7.13
N ALA A 420 -28.53 -2.31 7.56
CA ALA A 420 -29.08 -2.02 8.88
C ALA A 420 -30.52 -2.54 9.04
N LEU A 421 -31.40 -2.31 8.06
CA LEU A 421 -32.81 -2.76 8.12
C LEU A 421 -32.96 -4.28 8.11
N LYS A 422 -32.05 -5.01 7.44
CA LYS A 422 -32.00 -6.48 7.48
C LYS A 422 -31.56 -7.02 8.85
N LYS A 423 -30.81 -6.24 9.64
CA LYS A 423 -30.22 -6.69 10.92
C LYS A 423 -30.92 -6.17 12.18
N ILE A 424 -31.45 -4.95 12.10
CA ILE A 424 -31.99 -4.27 13.29
C ILE A 424 -33.21 -5.00 13.84
N LYS A 425 -33.33 -5.08 15.16
CA LYS A 425 -34.47 -5.70 15.82
C LYS A 425 -35.79 -5.01 15.45
N SER A 426 -36.89 -5.77 15.46
CA SER A 426 -38.21 -5.32 15.05
C SER A 426 -38.68 -4.06 15.78
N GLU A 427 -38.37 -3.91 17.07
CA GLU A 427 -38.69 -2.74 17.89
C GLU A 427 -38.10 -1.41 17.36
N TYR A 428 -36.91 -1.44 16.72
CA TYR A 428 -36.25 -0.26 16.15
C TYR A 428 -36.56 -0.07 14.66
N LYS A 429 -37.04 -1.11 13.98
CA LYS A 429 -37.14 -1.18 12.53
C LYS A 429 -37.98 -0.05 11.92
N LYS A 430 -39.16 0.20 12.47
CA LYS A 430 -40.07 1.26 12.00
C LYS A 430 -39.43 2.66 12.11
N THR A 431 -38.80 2.93 13.24
CA THR A 431 -38.12 4.23 13.46
C THR A 431 -36.90 4.40 12.54
N TYR A 432 -36.09 3.35 12.37
CA TYR A 432 -34.96 3.34 11.47
C TYR A 432 -35.41 3.57 10.02
N LEU A 433 -36.45 2.85 9.55
CA LEU A 433 -36.99 2.97 8.20
C LEU A 433 -37.43 4.40 7.89
N LYS A 434 -38.17 5.05 8.81
CA LYS A 434 -38.60 6.45 8.63
C LYS A 434 -37.43 7.41 8.54
N LYS A 435 -36.39 7.21 9.34
CA LYS A 435 -35.17 8.01 9.25
C LYS A 435 -34.42 7.75 7.95
N ALA A 436 -34.29 6.49 7.52
CA ALA A 436 -33.63 6.13 6.26
C ALA A 436 -34.38 6.71 5.04
N GLN A 437 -35.71 6.69 5.06
CA GLN A 437 -36.51 7.35 4.04
C GLN A 437 -36.17 8.84 3.94
N LEU A 438 -36.15 9.57 5.06
CA LEU A 438 -35.81 11.00 5.07
C LEU A 438 -34.38 11.27 4.62
N ASP A 439 -33.44 10.43 5.00
CA ASP A 439 -32.02 10.55 4.63
C ASP A 439 -31.79 10.27 3.14
N LEU A 440 -32.58 9.39 2.53
CA LEU A 440 -32.58 9.07 1.11
C LEU A 440 -33.48 10.02 0.26
N ASP A 441 -34.44 10.69 0.83
CA ASP A 441 -35.41 11.58 0.15
C ASP A 441 -34.74 12.87 -0.34
N VAL A 442 -33.56 13.21 0.17
CA VAL A 442 -32.70 14.26 -0.36
C VAL A 442 -32.21 13.95 -1.79
N MET A 443 -32.40 12.73 -2.25
CA MET A 443 -32.08 12.25 -3.60
C MET A 443 -33.23 12.60 -4.58
N ARG A 444 -33.17 13.79 -5.15
CA ARG A 444 -34.22 14.44 -5.96
C ARG A 444 -34.70 13.72 -7.23
N ASP A 445 -34.08 12.61 -7.64
CA ASP A 445 -34.49 11.81 -8.81
C ASP A 445 -34.61 10.32 -8.46
N GLY A 446 -35.73 9.98 -7.82
CA GLY A 446 -36.04 8.60 -7.41
C GLY A 446 -36.06 7.59 -8.58
N SER A 447 -36.46 8.02 -9.77
CA SER A 447 -36.48 7.18 -10.98
C SER A 447 -35.07 6.84 -11.43
N ARG A 448 -34.16 7.80 -11.45
CA ARG A 448 -32.74 7.60 -11.77
C ARG A 448 -32.06 6.70 -10.75
N THR A 449 -32.26 7.00 -9.47
CA THR A 449 -31.67 6.25 -8.35
C THR A 449 -32.15 4.80 -8.35
N TYR A 450 -33.44 4.55 -8.64
CA TYR A 450 -33.96 3.19 -8.77
C TYR A 450 -33.28 2.43 -9.92
N LYS A 451 -33.10 3.04 -11.08
CA LYS A 451 -32.39 2.41 -12.23
C LYS A 451 -30.94 2.09 -11.89
N LEU A 452 -30.26 2.98 -11.17
CA LEU A 452 -28.90 2.75 -10.70
C LEU A 452 -28.84 1.62 -9.67
N ALA A 453 -29.76 1.58 -8.70
CA ALA A 453 -29.87 0.51 -7.73
C ALA A 453 -30.12 -0.84 -8.42
N LEU A 454 -31.01 -0.89 -9.40
CA LEU A 454 -31.28 -2.08 -10.20
C LEU A 454 -30.01 -2.58 -10.90
N LYS A 455 -29.27 -1.66 -11.53
CA LYS A 455 -28.06 -1.98 -12.30
C LYS A 455 -26.90 -2.47 -11.40
N HIS A 456 -26.64 -1.80 -10.29
CA HIS A 456 -25.43 -1.99 -9.48
C HIS A 456 -25.68 -2.85 -8.22
N LEU A 457 -26.87 -2.83 -7.65
CA LEU A 457 -27.20 -3.55 -6.41
C LEU A 457 -28.07 -4.79 -6.66
N GLY A 458 -28.61 -4.95 -7.86
CA GLY A 458 -29.49 -6.04 -8.25
C GLY A 458 -30.97 -5.81 -7.92
N GLU A 459 -31.84 -6.66 -8.47
CA GLU A 459 -33.31 -6.49 -8.45
C GLU A 459 -33.87 -6.52 -7.02
N GLU A 460 -33.40 -7.43 -6.17
CA GLU A 460 -33.84 -7.54 -4.77
C GLU A 460 -33.59 -6.25 -4.00
N ASN A 461 -32.34 -5.75 -4.03
CA ASN A 461 -31.98 -4.53 -3.30
C ASN A 461 -32.66 -3.28 -3.88
N ALA A 462 -32.91 -3.23 -5.20
CA ALA A 462 -33.70 -2.15 -5.80
C ALA A 462 -35.17 -2.18 -5.33
N LYS A 463 -35.79 -3.36 -5.22
CA LYS A 463 -37.15 -3.50 -4.63
C LYS A 463 -37.16 -3.06 -3.17
N LEU A 464 -36.17 -3.45 -2.37
CA LEU A 464 -36.06 -3.05 -0.97
C LEU A 464 -35.80 -1.53 -0.84
N TYR A 465 -35.00 -0.92 -1.72
CA TYR A 465 -34.88 0.54 -1.78
C TYR A 465 -36.23 1.21 -2.02
N LYS A 466 -37.03 0.72 -2.98
CA LYS A 466 -38.37 1.21 -3.23
C LYS A 466 -39.28 1.07 -1.97
N ALA A 467 -39.17 -0.05 -1.26
CA ALA A 467 -39.90 -0.25 0.00
C ALA A 467 -39.51 0.76 1.10
N ILE A 468 -38.23 1.18 1.17
CA ILE A 468 -37.80 2.28 2.05
C ILE A 468 -38.53 3.58 1.66
N MET A 469 -38.55 3.93 0.38
CA MET A 469 -39.16 5.17 -0.11
C MET A 469 -40.67 5.19 0.09
N GLU A 470 -41.31 4.03 0.05
CA GLU A 470 -42.76 3.86 0.31
C GLU A 470 -43.09 3.65 1.80
N ASN A 471 -42.08 3.68 2.68
CA ASN A 471 -42.21 3.41 4.13
C ASN A 471 -42.89 2.05 4.42
N ASN A 472 -42.61 1.03 3.60
CA ASN A 472 -43.22 -0.30 3.68
C ASN A 472 -42.36 -1.20 4.62
N VAL A 473 -42.75 -1.24 5.90
CA VAL A 473 -42.03 -2.03 6.94
C VAL A 473 -42.14 -3.54 6.66
N GLY A 474 -43.25 -4.01 6.13
CA GLY A 474 -43.51 -5.44 5.90
C GLY A 474 -42.52 -6.11 4.93
N MET A 475 -41.83 -5.34 4.11
CA MET A 475 -40.77 -5.88 3.22
C MET A 475 -39.46 -6.20 3.97
N PHE A 476 -39.36 -5.86 5.26
CA PHE A 476 -38.17 -6.08 6.10
C PHE A 476 -38.46 -7.00 7.29
N GLU A 477 -39.72 -7.38 7.48
CA GLU A 477 -40.15 -8.38 8.46
C GLU A 477 -39.95 -9.80 7.95
#